data_e76dc9a1cbf43f2fbcbd1058d11e0829
#
_entry.id   e76dc9a1cbf43f2fbcbd1058d11e0829
#
_cell.length_a   1.000
_cell.length_b   1.000
_cell.length_c   1.000
_cell.angle_alpha   90.00
_cell.angle_beta   90.00
_cell.angle_gamma   90.00
#
_symmetry.space_group_name_H-M   'P 1'
#
loop_
_entity.id
_entity.type
_entity.pdbx_description
1 polymer ?
#
loop_
_entity_poly.entity_id
_entity_poly.type
_entity_poly.pdbx_seq_one_letter_code
_entity_poly.pdbx_strand_id
1 'polypeptide(L)'
;MASTSLFYLAVIWLTIFEAKLLWMLKAWEPIDPTQGFLPVPINHSNFEIQRPYDVPEDQRYRFINGVHKLWVFKNDKPHTPSSRTNPRTEIRIVGYNYAAGVWQFEAYGYVPGGTSGVCIMQVFGAERHATTLMLRVYDGDLYYFQKPAIVPRICGRWFRLNVIHDADAGSLKVYVDGVLVHEAAGRGGNRHYFKCGVYAQDNGSFYMESRWKEIRVLKKYV
;
A
#
# COMPACT_ATOMS: atom_id res chain seq x y z
N MET A 1 32.19 -42.16 27.31
CA MET A 1 30.77 -42.16 26.87
C MET A 1 30.10 -40.79 26.84
N ALA A 2 30.59 -39.74 27.46
CA ALA A 2 30.02 -38.38 27.40
C ALA A 2 30.29 -37.59 26.08
N SER A 3 31.34 -37.93 25.34
CA SER A 3 31.76 -37.21 24.12
C SER A 3 30.83 -37.44 22.92
N THR A 4 30.28 -38.63 22.76
CA THR A 4 29.40 -38.98 21.64
C THR A 4 28.03 -38.31 21.75
N SER A 5 27.47 -38.17 22.95
CA SER A 5 26.17 -37.54 23.18
C SER A 5 26.19 -36.02 22.86
N LEU A 6 27.28 -35.32 23.19
CA LEU A 6 27.45 -33.90 22.85
C LEU A 6 27.57 -33.66 21.34
N PHE A 7 28.23 -34.59 20.63
CA PHE A 7 28.34 -34.50 19.18
C PHE A 7 26.97 -34.67 18.47
N TYR A 8 26.16 -35.62 18.89
CA TYR A 8 24.80 -35.84 18.36
C TYR A 8 23.87 -34.63 18.63
N LEU A 9 23.98 -34.03 19.82
CA LEU A 9 23.21 -32.83 20.15
C LEU A 9 23.63 -31.63 19.28
N ALA A 10 24.91 -31.43 19.05
CA ALA A 10 25.42 -30.37 18.19
C ALA A 10 24.96 -30.52 16.72
N VAL A 11 24.97 -31.75 16.19
CA VAL A 11 24.49 -32.04 14.82
C VAL A 11 22.99 -31.78 14.70
N ILE A 12 22.20 -32.19 15.70
CA ILE A 12 20.73 -31.92 15.70
C ILE A 12 20.46 -30.41 15.75
N TRP A 13 21.18 -29.65 16.56
CA TRP A 13 21.03 -28.19 16.62
C TRP A 13 21.42 -27.50 15.31
N LEU A 14 22.47 -27.97 14.64
CA LEU A 14 22.90 -27.45 13.35
C LEU A 14 21.84 -27.69 12.28
N THR A 15 21.29 -28.89 12.20
CA THR A 15 20.23 -29.23 11.21
C THR A 15 18.93 -28.45 11.45
N ILE A 16 18.56 -28.25 12.72
CA ILE A 16 17.38 -27.42 13.06
C ILE A 16 17.62 -25.96 12.71
N PHE A 17 18.82 -25.45 12.94
CA PHE A 17 19.20 -24.08 12.61
C PHE A 17 19.20 -23.86 11.09
N GLU A 18 19.80 -24.77 10.32
CA GLU A 18 19.80 -24.71 8.84
C GLU A 18 18.37 -24.83 8.28
N ALA A 19 17.53 -25.70 8.81
CA ALA A 19 16.14 -25.82 8.40
C ALA A 19 15.34 -24.54 8.68
N LYS A 20 15.55 -23.92 9.86
CA LYS A 20 14.92 -22.63 10.18
C LYS A 20 15.45 -21.51 9.29
N LEU A 21 16.74 -21.45 8.99
CA LEU A 21 17.35 -20.47 8.12
C LEU A 21 16.81 -20.61 6.68
N LEU A 22 16.76 -21.84 6.16
CA LEU A 22 16.18 -22.15 4.85
C LEU A 22 14.68 -21.79 4.79
N TRP A 23 13.93 -22.03 5.85
CA TRP A 23 12.51 -21.64 5.95
C TRP A 23 12.36 -20.12 5.98
N MET A 24 13.20 -19.42 6.74
CA MET A 24 13.25 -17.96 6.77
C MET A 24 13.63 -17.36 5.40
N LEU A 25 14.61 -17.94 4.71
CA LEU A 25 15.01 -17.52 3.37
C LEU A 25 13.88 -17.74 2.34
N LYS A 26 13.17 -18.87 2.38
CA LYS A 26 11.99 -19.13 1.54
C LYS A 26 10.83 -18.18 1.81
N ALA A 27 10.65 -17.75 3.04
CA ALA A 27 9.61 -16.79 3.39
C ALA A 27 9.83 -15.39 2.78
N TRP A 28 11.04 -15.10 2.30
CA TRP A 28 11.44 -13.83 1.67
C TRP A 28 11.63 -13.95 0.14
N GLU A 29 11.35 -15.12 -0.47
CA GLU A 29 11.36 -15.23 -1.92
C GLU A 29 10.16 -14.46 -2.51
N PRO A 30 10.40 -13.56 -3.49
CA PRO A 30 9.32 -12.86 -4.15
C PRO A 30 8.37 -13.85 -4.84
N ILE A 31 7.09 -13.68 -4.62
CA ILE A 31 6.03 -14.42 -5.31
C ILE A 31 5.31 -13.49 -6.29
N ASP A 32 4.46 -14.04 -7.15
CA ASP A 32 3.47 -13.25 -7.87
C ASP A 32 2.15 -13.19 -7.10
N PRO A 33 1.85 -12.06 -6.40
CA PRO A 33 0.63 -11.95 -5.61
C PRO A 33 -0.66 -11.91 -6.46
N THR A 34 -0.54 -11.79 -7.79
CA THR A 34 -1.69 -11.76 -8.70
C THR A 34 -2.16 -13.14 -9.14
N GLN A 35 -1.44 -14.19 -8.76
CA GLN A 35 -1.83 -15.55 -9.13
C GLN A 35 -3.23 -15.89 -8.61
N GLY A 36 -4.12 -16.32 -9.51
CA GLY A 36 -5.52 -16.62 -9.22
C GLY A 36 -6.46 -15.40 -9.19
N PHE A 37 -5.95 -14.22 -9.56
CA PHE A 37 -6.75 -13.01 -9.74
C PHE A 37 -6.91 -12.69 -11.24
N LEU A 38 -8.04 -12.10 -11.59
CA LEU A 38 -8.30 -11.57 -12.94
C LEU A 38 -8.43 -10.04 -12.86
N PRO A 39 -7.84 -9.30 -13.82
CA PRO A 39 -8.00 -7.86 -13.86
C PRO A 39 -9.43 -7.48 -14.23
N VAL A 40 -9.97 -6.48 -13.54
CA VAL A 40 -11.21 -5.82 -13.99
C VAL A 40 -10.87 -4.72 -14.99
N PRO A 41 -11.71 -4.46 -15.99
CA PRO A 41 -11.43 -3.42 -16.98
C PRO A 41 -11.52 -2.03 -16.33
N ILE A 42 -10.40 -1.32 -16.27
CA ILE A 42 -10.33 0.07 -15.84
C ILE A 42 -9.68 0.93 -16.91
N ASN A 43 -10.12 2.16 -17.00
CA ASN A 43 -9.56 3.18 -17.89
C ASN A 43 -9.58 4.55 -17.17
N HIS A 44 -9.23 5.62 -17.88
CA HIS A 44 -9.17 6.96 -17.29
C HIS A 44 -10.47 7.44 -16.65
N SER A 45 -11.66 7.00 -17.15
CA SER A 45 -12.94 7.39 -16.54
C SER A 45 -13.17 6.77 -15.15
N ASN A 46 -12.39 5.75 -14.79
CA ASN A 46 -12.40 5.17 -13.45
C ASN A 46 -11.50 5.91 -12.45
N PHE A 47 -10.78 6.95 -12.87
CA PHE A 47 -9.86 7.71 -12.04
C PHE A 47 -10.46 9.08 -11.68
N GLU A 48 -11.10 9.16 -10.51
CA GLU A 48 -11.54 10.44 -9.93
C GLU A 48 -10.39 11.08 -9.18
N ILE A 49 -9.97 12.28 -9.62
CA ILE A 49 -8.89 13.01 -8.97
C ILE A 49 -9.44 13.85 -7.82
N GLN A 50 -9.18 13.43 -6.59
CA GLN A 50 -9.46 14.22 -5.39
C GLN A 50 -8.27 15.12 -5.12
N ARG A 51 -8.44 16.42 -5.19
CA ARG A 51 -7.40 17.46 -5.03
C ARG A 51 -7.89 18.61 -4.16
N PRO A 52 -7.03 19.53 -3.73
CA PRO A 52 -7.46 20.75 -3.04
C PRO A 52 -8.56 21.46 -3.85
N TYR A 53 -9.66 21.81 -3.17
CA TYR A 53 -10.87 22.29 -3.86
C TYR A 53 -10.68 23.63 -4.60
N ASP A 54 -9.73 24.45 -4.15
CA ASP A 54 -9.43 25.79 -4.63
C ASP A 54 -8.24 25.87 -5.61
N VAL A 55 -7.69 24.70 -6.00
CA VAL A 55 -6.53 24.63 -6.90
C VAL A 55 -6.91 23.90 -8.19
N PRO A 56 -6.56 24.41 -9.38
CA PRO A 56 -6.72 23.68 -10.65
C PRO A 56 -6.03 22.31 -10.64
N GLU A 57 -6.61 21.34 -11.35
CA GLU A 57 -6.11 19.95 -11.33
C GLU A 57 -4.68 19.85 -11.83
N ASP A 58 -4.35 20.50 -12.91
CA ASP A 58 -3.01 20.51 -13.53
C ASP A 58 -1.90 21.07 -12.62
N GLN A 59 -2.28 21.77 -11.55
CA GLN A 59 -1.36 22.27 -10.53
C GLN A 59 -1.12 21.28 -9.37
N ARG A 60 -1.80 20.12 -9.35
CA ARG A 60 -1.62 19.06 -8.32
C ARG A 60 -1.57 17.67 -8.92
N TYR A 61 -1.89 17.52 -10.19
CA TYR A 61 -1.88 16.24 -10.89
C TYR A 61 -1.40 16.42 -12.33
N ARG A 62 -0.62 15.44 -12.81
CA ARG A 62 -0.25 15.30 -14.22
C ARG A 62 -0.18 13.85 -14.61
N PHE A 63 -0.63 13.54 -15.83
CA PHE A 63 -0.43 12.24 -16.47
C PHE A 63 0.43 12.41 -17.70
N ILE A 64 1.66 11.87 -17.66
CA ILE A 64 2.64 12.01 -18.74
C ILE A 64 3.36 10.67 -18.92
N ASN A 65 3.42 10.18 -20.16
CA ASN A 65 4.11 8.95 -20.54
C ASN A 65 3.72 7.73 -19.66
N GLY A 66 2.42 7.57 -19.39
CA GLY A 66 1.91 6.46 -18.58
C GLY A 66 2.11 6.60 -17.08
N VAL A 67 2.64 7.73 -16.61
CA VAL A 67 2.90 8.00 -15.19
C VAL A 67 1.96 9.07 -14.66
N HIS A 68 1.22 8.75 -13.62
CA HIS A 68 0.45 9.68 -12.81
C HIS A 68 1.37 10.30 -11.77
N LYS A 69 1.58 11.61 -11.84
CA LYS A 69 2.28 12.40 -10.84
C LYS A 69 1.27 13.17 -10.01
N LEU A 70 1.28 12.97 -8.68
CA LEU A 70 0.36 13.60 -7.73
C LEU A 70 1.16 14.27 -6.63
N TRP A 71 0.79 15.52 -6.28
CA TRP A 71 1.47 16.24 -5.22
C TRP A 71 0.52 17.18 -4.47
N VAL A 72 0.90 17.53 -3.26
CA VAL A 72 0.28 18.59 -2.44
C VAL A 72 1.34 19.39 -1.70
N PHE A 73 0.96 20.59 -1.30
CA PHE A 73 1.69 21.35 -0.30
C PHE A 73 0.99 21.25 1.05
N LYS A 74 1.74 21.33 2.13
CA LYS A 74 1.23 21.20 3.50
C LYS A 74 0.14 22.21 3.84
N ASN A 75 0.18 23.39 3.21
CA ASN A 75 -0.76 24.50 3.40
C ASN A 75 -1.91 24.53 2.39
N ASP A 76 -2.03 23.53 1.52
CA ASP A 76 -3.18 23.39 0.64
C ASP A 76 -4.49 23.20 1.42
N LYS A 77 -5.61 23.47 0.79
CA LYS A 77 -6.93 23.21 1.37
C LYS A 77 -7.33 21.74 1.25
N PRO A 78 -8.35 21.29 2.00
CA PRO A 78 -8.94 19.96 1.82
C PRO A 78 -9.49 19.75 0.39
N HIS A 79 -9.98 18.55 0.09
CA HIS A 79 -10.57 18.22 -1.22
C HIS A 79 -12.00 18.74 -1.41
N THR A 80 -12.67 19.22 -0.35
CA THR A 80 -13.96 19.94 -0.42
C THR A 80 -13.98 21.05 0.63
N PRO A 81 -14.76 22.14 0.42
CA PRO A 81 -14.85 23.24 1.39
C PRO A 81 -15.35 22.82 2.78
N SER A 82 -16.19 21.80 2.83
CA SER A 82 -16.77 21.29 4.09
C SER A 82 -15.87 20.25 4.79
N SER A 83 -14.84 19.76 4.13
CA SER A 83 -13.95 18.75 4.71
C SER A 83 -13.02 19.35 5.75
N ARG A 84 -12.88 18.63 6.88
CA ARG A 84 -11.90 18.95 7.93
C ARG A 84 -10.63 18.09 7.84
N THR A 85 -10.47 17.34 6.75
CA THR A 85 -9.30 16.50 6.56
C THR A 85 -8.12 17.29 6.01
N ASN A 86 -6.92 16.75 6.13
CA ASN A 86 -5.72 17.33 5.54
C ASN A 86 -5.77 17.35 4.02
N PRO A 87 -4.94 18.16 3.36
CA PRO A 87 -4.80 18.21 1.91
C PRO A 87 -4.52 16.85 1.30
N ARG A 88 -5.02 16.66 0.07
CA ARG A 88 -4.74 15.46 -0.72
C ARG A 88 -4.74 15.73 -2.20
N THR A 89 -3.96 14.94 -2.93
CA THR A 89 -4.18 14.67 -4.35
C THR A 89 -4.09 13.16 -4.53
N GLU A 90 -5.25 12.53 -4.72
CA GLU A 90 -5.40 11.09 -4.80
C GLU A 90 -6.23 10.71 -6.02
N ILE A 91 -5.86 9.63 -6.69
CA ILE A 91 -6.73 8.88 -7.60
C ILE A 91 -7.64 8.01 -6.72
N ARG A 92 -8.92 8.29 -6.73
CA ARG A 92 -9.94 7.37 -6.25
C ARG A 92 -10.40 6.51 -7.41
N ILE A 93 -10.36 5.19 -7.27
CA ILE A 93 -10.88 4.28 -8.28
C ILE A 93 -12.38 4.17 -8.11
N VAL A 94 -13.14 4.62 -9.13
CA VAL A 94 -14.60 4.60 -9.17
C VAL A 94 -15.11 3.48 -10.08
N GLY A 95 -16.37 3.07 -9.89
CA GLY A 95 -17.01 1.99 -10.67
C GLY A 95 -16.77 0.59 -10.08
N TYR A 96 -15.83 0.44 -9.18
CA TYR A 96 -15.47 -0.83 -8.55
C TYR A 96 -15.47 -0.76 -7.02
N ASN A 97 -16.51 -0.11 -6.45
CA ASN A 97 -16.76 -0.22 -5.02
C ASN A 97 -17.26 -1.62 -4.72
N TYR A 98 -16.80 -2.21 -3.59
CA TYR A 98 -17.16 -3.56 -3.20
C TYR A 98 -17.52 -3.66 -1.72
N ALA A 99 -18.34 -4.67 -1.40
CA ALA A 99 -18.73 -4.99 -0.03
C ALA A 99 -18.31 -6.42 0.35
N ALA A 100 -17.96 -7.25 -0.64
CA ALA A 100 -17.66 -8.67 -0.48
C ALA A 100 -16.62 -9.12 -1.50
N GLY A 101 -16.08 -10.32 -1.32
CA GLY A 101 -15.09 -10.95 -2.20
C GLY A 101 -13.66 -10.50 -1.94
N VAL A 102 -12.74 -11.08 -2.69
CA VAL A 102 -11.31 -10.80 -2.58
C VAL A 102 -10.87 -9.90 -3.71
N TRP A 103 -10.42 -8.71 -3.35
CA TRP A 103 -10.02 -7.67 -4.28
C TRP A 103 -8.56 -7.30 -4.09
N GLN A 104 -7.90 -6.90 -5.18
CA GLN A 104 -6.50 -6.51 -5.15
C GLN A 104 -6.28 -5.21 -5.91
N PHE A 105 -5.53 -4.31 -5.32
CA PHE A 105 -4.89 -3.19 -5.98
C PHE A 105 -3.47 -3.59 -6.35
N GLU A 106 -3.06 -3.28 -7.57
CA GLU A 106 -1.69 -3.40 -8.02
C GLU A 106 -1.26 -2.15 -8.77
N ALA A 107 -0.06 -1.68 -8.51
CA ALA A 107 0.57 -0.60 -9.28
C ALA A 107 2.08 -0.55 -9.01
N TYR A 108 2.81 0.16 -9.88
CA TYR A 108 4.15 0.62 -9.54
C TYR A 108 4.06 2.01 -8.92
N GLY A 109 4.59 2.13 -7.72
CA GLY A 109 4.68 3.37 -6.95
C GLY A 109 6.12 3.91 -6.91
N TYR A 110 6.25 5.22 -6.82
CA TYR A 110 7.51 5.92 -6.58
C TYR A 110 7.25 7.12 -5.65
N VAL A 111 8.06 7.25 -4.63
CA VAL A 111 8.02 8.40 -3.71
C VAL A 111 9.38 9.07 -3.73
N PRO A 112 9.49 10.37 -4.08
CA PRO A 112 10.75 11.07 -4.08
C PRO A 112 11.35 11.18 -2.67
N GLY A 113 12.67 11.25 -2.57
CA GLY A 113 13.33 11.63 -1.33
C GLY A 113 12.85 13.01 -0.83
N GLY A 114 12.76 13.18 0.49
CA GLY A 114 12.24 14.39 1.11
C GLY A 114 10.71 14.45 1.25
N THR A 115 9.96 13.53 0.66
CA THR A 115 8.54 13.34 0.94
C THR A 115 8.38 12.53 2.24
N SER A 116 7.72 13.10 3.23
CA SER A 116 7.46 12.49 4.55
C SER A 116 6.11 12.94 5.10
N GLY A 117 5.51 12.16 6.01
CA GLY A 117 4.22 12.46 6.63
C GLY A 117 3.07 12.40 5.63
N VAL A 118 3.05 11.39 4.78
CA VAL A 118 2.06 11.26 3.70
C VAL A 118 1.51 9.84 3.62
N CYS A 119 0.20 9.71 3.42
CA CYS A 119 -0.40 8.46 3.00
C CYS A 119 -0.35 8.38 1.48
N ILE A 120 0.17 7.26 0.95
CA ILE A 120 0.35 7.06 -0.48
C ILE A 120 -0.65 6.08 -1.09
N MET A 121 -1.28 5.22 -0.27
CA MET A 121 -2.28 4.24 -0.70
C MET A 121 -3.28 3.96 0.41
N GLN A 122 -4.55 3.82 0.05
CA GLN A 122 -5.64 3.53 0.99
C GLN A 122 -6.56 2.44 0.45
N VAL A 123 -7.05 1.59 1.35
CA VAL A 123 -8.33 0.89 1.20
C VAL A 123 -9.34 1.65 2.05
N PHE A 124 -10.24 2.39 1.41
CA PHE A 124 -11.30 3.11 2.10
C PHE A 124 -12.42 2.16 2.54
N GLY A 125 -13.15 2.55 3.57
CA GLY A 125 -14.25 1.78 4.12
C GLY A 125 -13.81 1.00 5.36
N ALA A 126 -14.47 1.29 6.45
CA ALA A 126 -14.38 0.59 7.72
C ALA A 126 -15.65 0.89 8.50
N GLU A 127 -16.04 0.03 9.42
CA GLU A 127 -17.28 0.20 10.18
C GLU A 127 -17.29 1.44 11.07
N ARG A 128 -16.18 1.70 11.77
CA ARG A 128 -16.05 2.79 12.75
C ARG A 128 -15.03 3.86 12.36
N HIS A 129 -14.35 3.69 11.23
CA HIS A 129 -13.28 4.56 10.75
C HIS A 129 -13.44 4.78 9.25
N ALA A 130 -12.81 5.83 8.71
CA ALA A 130 -12.89 6.09 7.28
C ALA A 130 -12.16 5.03 6.45
N THR A 131 -11.08 4.44 6.95
CA THR A 131 -10.20 3.55 6.18
C THR A 131 -9.88 2.26 6.91
N THR A 132 -9.84 1.17 6.17
CA THR A 132 -9.38 -0.12 6.68
C THR A 132 -7.87 -0.31 6.53
N LEU A 133 -7.24 0.37 5.54
CA LEU A 133 -5.80 0.37 5.34
C LEU A 133 -5.31 1.76 4.92
N MET A 134 -4.20 2.20 5.51
CA MET A 134 -3.40 3.33 5.03
C MET A 134 -1.92 2.93 5.00
N LEU A 135 -1.30 3.05 3.84
CA LEU A 135 0.14 2.96 3.70
C LEU A 135 0.73 4.36 3.72
N ARG A 136 1.57 4.64 4.69
CA ARG A 136 2.15 5.96 4.93
C ARG A 136 3.66 5.93 4.77
N VAL A 137 4.22 7.05 4.34
CA VAL A 137 5.67 7.24 4.26
C VAL A 137 6.09 8.28 5.28
N TYR A 138 7.04 7.91 6.13
CA TYR A 138 7.73 8.80 7.05
C TYR A 138 9.24 8.56 6.93
N ASP A 139 9.99 9.63 6.74
CA ASP A 139 11.47 9.63 6.74
C ASP A 139 12.10 8.57 5.83
N GLY A 140 11.45 8.31 4.69
CA GLY A 140 11.89 7.36 3.68
C GLY A 140 11.40 5.93 3.85
N ASP A 141 10.73 5.59 4.94
CA ASP A 141 10.23 4.25 5.26
C ASP A 141 8.72 4.15 5.04
N LEU A 142 8.24 2.94 4.72
CA LEU A 142 6.81 2.63 4.57
C LEU A 142 6.22 2.09 5.87
N TYR A 143 5.02 2.54 6.20
CA TYR A 143 4.30 2.18 7.43
C TYR A 143 2.86 1.76 7.11
N TYR A 144 2.34 0.81 7.89
CA TYR A 144 0.90 0.57 8.01
C TYR A 144 0.34 1.46 9.13
N PHE A 145 -0.42 2.49 8.81
CA PHE A 145 -0.86 3.60 9.67
C PHE A 145 0.31 4.30 10.38
N GLN A 146 0.82 3.71 11.45
CA GLN A 146 1.90 4.21 12.27
C GLN A 146 2.95 3.11 12.51
N LYS A 147 3.94 3.37 13.33
CA LYS A 147 5.05 2.45 13.65
C LYS A 147 4.59 1.04 14.06
N PRO A 148 5.37 -0.01 13.81
CA PRO A 148 6.71 0.01 13.20
C PRO A 148 6.70 0.18 11.67
N ALA A 149 7.84 0.53 11.09
CA ALA A 149 8.04 0.50 9.64
C ALA A 149 7.89 -0.94 9.12
N ILE A 150 7.19 -1.09 7.99
CA ILE A 150 6.99 -2.39 7.32
C ILE A 150 7.97 -2.59 6.15
N VAL A 151 8.48 -1.51 5.55
CA VAL A 151 9.53 -1.54 4.54
C VAL A 151 10.45 -0.33 4.76
N PRO A 152 11.73 -0.54 5.05
CA PRO A 152 12.69 0.55 5.13
C PRO A 152 13.11 1.03 3.74
N ARG A 153 13.50 2.30 3.62
CA ARG A 153 14.08 2.91 2.43
C ARG A 153 13.24 2.69 1.16
N ILE A 154 11.94 2.97 1.24
CA ILE A 154 11.03 2.85 0.09
C ILE A 154 11.18 3.99 -0.90
N CYS A 155 11.66 5.16 -0.48
CA CYS A 155 11.80 6.35 -1.33
C CYS A 155 12.96 6.25 -2.32
N GLY A 156 12.88 7.03 -3.42
CA GLY A 156 13.93 7.14 -4.44
C GLY A 156 13.99 6.00 -5.45
N ARG A 157 13.09 5.03 -5.38
CA ARG A 157 12.99 3.91 -6.32
C ARG A 157 11.55 3.59 -6.71
N TRP A 158 11.35 2.97 -7.85
CA TRP A 158 10.10 2.32 -8.20
C TRP A 158 9.95 1.02 -7.40
N PHE A 159 8.75 0.75 -6.93
CA PHE A 159 8.39 -0.50 -6.26
C PHE A 159 7.04 -0.99 -6.77
N ARG A 160 6.90 -2.30 -6.94
CA ARG A 160 5.60 -2.93 -7.22
C ARG A 160 4.85 -3.08 -5.91
N LEU A 161 3.66 -2.49 -5.82
CA LEU A 161 2.78 -2.59 -4.67
C LEU A 161 1.57 -3.46 -5.01
N ASN A 162 1.30 -4.47 -4.19
CA ASN A 162 0.06 -5.23 -4.24
C ASN A 162 -0.61 -5.15 -2.86
N VAL A 163 -1.86 -4.76 -2.84
CA VAL A 163 -2.70 -4.75 -1.63
C VAL A 163 -3.91 -5.62 -1.87
N ILE A 164 -3.99 -6.73 -1.16
CA ILE A 164 -5.13 -7.67 -1.21
C ILE A 164 -6.03 -7.37 -0.02
N HIS A 165 -7.31 -7.19 -0.27
CA HIS A 165 -8.36 -7.09 0.75
C HIS A 165 -9.37 -8.20 0.51
N ASP A 166 -9.43 -9.14 1.42
CA ASP A 166 -10.48 -10.13 1.53
C ASP A 166 -11.57 -9.54 2.42
N ALA A 167 -12.63 -9.04 1.79
CA ALA A 167 -13.73 -8.39 2.51
C ALA A 167 -14.61 -9.42 3.25
N ASP A 168 -14.66 -10.67 2.78
CA ASP A 168 -15.44 -11.73 3.40
C ASP A 168 -14.73 -12.29 4.63
N ALA A 169 -13.44 -12.57 4.53
CA ALA A 169 -12.63 -13.02 5.65
C ALA A 169 -12.17 -11.89 6.59
N GLY A 170 -12.38 -10.62 6.19
CA GLY A 170 -11.94 -9.46 6.95
C GLY A 170 -10.42 -9.44 7.13
N SER A 171 -9.65 -9.63 6.06
CA SER A 171 -8.19 -9.66 6.12
C SER A 171 -7.52 -8.83 5.03
N LEU A 172 -6.31 -8.36 5.32
CA LEU A 172 -5.49 -7.52 4.45
C LEU A 172 -4.09 -8.09 4.32
N LYS A 173 -3.56 -8.08 3.09
CA LYS A 173 -2.16 -8.44 2.81
C LYS A 173 -1.51 -7.35 1.96
N VAL A 174 -0.29 -6.98 2.32
CA VAL A 174 0.52 -6.00 1.58
C VAL A 174 1.79 -6.67 1.11
N TYR A 175 2.02 -6.59 -0.21
CA TYR A 175 3.25 -7.06 -0.82
C TYR A 175 3.99 -5.88 -1.46
N VAL A 176 5.29 -5.85 -1.28
CA VAL A 176 6.20 -4.93 -1.98
C VAL A 176 7.21 -5.77 -2.74
N ASP A 177 7.31 -5.56 -4.05
CA ASP A 177 8.20 -6.29 -4.95
C ASP A 177 8.03 -7.83 -4.84
N GLY A 178 6.78 -8.29 -4.63
CA GLY A 178 6.43 -9.71 -4.47
C GLY A 178 6.66 -10.29 -3.08
N VAL A 179 7.24 -9.53 -2.16
CA VAL A 179 7.45 -9.96 -0.76
C VAL A 179 6.27 -9.54 0.10
N LEU A 180 5.71 -10.48 0.87
CA LEU A 180 4.69 -10.19 1.88
C LEU A 180 5.33 -9.40 3.03
N VAL A 181 4.99 -8.11 3.15
CA VAL A 181 5.59 -7.21 4.14
C VAL A 181 4.67 -6.90 5.31
N HIS A 182 3.35 -7.14 5.15
CA HIS A 182 2.39 -6.91 6.22
C HIS A 182 1.10 -7.70 6.01
N GLU A 183 0.54 -8.19 7.12
CA GLU A 183 -0.80 -8.75 7.22
C GLU A 183 -1.54 -8.09 8.38
N ALA A 184 -2.83 -7.83 8.20
CA ALA A 184 -3.67 -7.25 9.23
C ALA A 184 -5.11 -7.75 9.11
N ALA A 185 -5.85 -7.68 10.21
CA ALA A 185 -7.29 -7.80 10.18
C ALA A 185 -7.91 -6.57 9.50
N GLY A 186 -8.98 -6.78 8.75
CA GLY A 186 -9.84 -5.71 8.25
C GLY A 186 -10.56 -5.00 9.40
N ARG A 187 -11.20 -3.86 9.08
CA ARG A 187 -11.92 -3.03 10.06
C ARG A 187 -13.44 -3.04 9.83
N GLY A 188 -13.95 -4.09 9.18
CA GLY A 188 -15.36 -4.20 8.81
C GLY A 188 -15.77 -3.15 7.77
N GLY A 189 -17.09 -2.90 7.68
CA GLY A 189 -17.66 -1.99 6.70
C GLY A 189 -18.22 -2.72 5.49
N ASN A 190 -19.04 -2.02 4.71
CA ASN A 190 -19.79 -2.60 3.59
C ASN A 190 -19.59 -1.83 2.28
N ARG A 191 -18.60 -0.95 2.21
CA ARG A 191 -18.30 -0.16 1.01
C ARG A 191 -16.83 0.17 0.95
N HIS A 192 -16.09 -0.60 0.19
CA HIS A 192 -14.66 -0.44 0.03
C HIS A 192 -14.29 0.05 -1.37
N TYR A 193 -13.18 0.77 -1.48
CA TYR A 193 -12.54 1.13 -2.73
C TYR A 193 -11.08 1.51 -2.49
N PHE A 194 -10.29 1.47 -3.56
CA PHE A 194 -8.88 1.79 -3.53
C PHE A 194 -8.62 3.25 -3.88
N LYS A 195 -7.58 3.81 -3.25
CA LYS A 195 -7.01 5.10 -3.61
C LYS A 195 -5.49 5.01 -3.60
N CYS A 196 -4.85 5.77 -4.50
CA CYS A 196 -3.42 6.00 -4.47
C CYS A 196 -3.10 7.46 -4.78
N GLY A 197 -1.97 7.97 -4.31
CA GLY A 197 -1.59 9.36 -4.49
C GLY A 197 -0.86 9.92 -3.28
N VAL A 198 -1.24 11.12 -2.86
CA VAL A 198 -0.72 11.77 -1.66
C VAL A 198 -1.87 12.31 -0.82
N TYR A 199 -1.88 11.96 0.45
CA TYR A 199 -2.77 12.51 1.45
C TYR A 199 -1.94 12.90 2.68
N ALA A 200 -1.81 14.21 2.93
CA ALA A 200 -1.00 14.75 4.01
C ALA A 200 -1.43 14.18 5.37
N GLN A 201 -0.44 13.83 6.17
CA GLN A 201 -0.59 13.35 7.53
C GLN A 201 0.13 14.30 8.48
N ASP A 202 0.11 13.99 9.79
CA ASP A 202 0.81 14.78 10.78
C ASP A 202 2.33 14.75 10.53
N ASN A 203 2.99 15.86 10.83
CA ASN A 203 4.43 16.07 10.62
C ASN A 203 4.89 15.91 9.16
N GLY A 204 3.99 16.17 8.20
CA GLY A 204 4.33 16.11 6.78
C GLY A 204 5.35 17.16 6.35
N SER A 205 6.18 16.80 5.35
CA SER A 205 7.04 17.73 4.63
C SER A 205 6.20 18.82 3.94
N PHE A 206 6.81 19.98 3.65
CA PHE A 206 6.08 21.08 3.01
C PHE A 206 5.54 20.71 1.63
N TYR A 207 6.33 19.98 0.85
CA TYR A 207 5.96 19.40 -0.44
C TYR A 207 5.95 17.88 -0.33
N MET A 208 4.88 17.24 -0.80
CA MET A 208 4.70 15.79 -0.78
C MET A 208 4.30 15.33 -2.18
N GLU A 209 4.98 14.33 -2.71
CA GLU A 209 4.76 13.79 -4.06
C GLU A 209 4.75 12.27 -4.05
N SER A 210 3.89 11.68 -4.90
CA SER A 210 4.02 10.28 -5.32
C SER A 210 3.75 10.14 -6.82
N ARG A 211 4.30 9.08 -7.40
CA ARG A 211 4.09 8.74 -8.82
C ARG A 211 3.61 7.32 -8.92
N TRP A 212 2.70 7.09 -9.87
CA TRP A 212 2.07 5.79 -10.07
C TRP A 212 1.98 5.46 -11.55
N LYS A 213 2.19 4.19 -11.89
CA LYS A 213 1.98 3.68 -13.24
C LYS A 213 1.45 2.25 -13.18
N GLU A 214 0.86 1.81 -14.31
CA GLU A 214 0.32 0.47 -14.46
C GLU A 214 -0.68 0.10 -13.35
N ILE A 215 -1.56 1.06 -12.99
CA ILE A 215 -2.58 0.85 -11.96
C ILE A 215 -3.56 -0.20 -12.47
N ARG A 216 -3.76 -1.26 -11.69
CA ARG A 216 -4.72 -2.33 -11.94
C ARG A 216 -5.57 -2.59 -10.70
N VAL A 217 -6.81 -2.96 -10.92
CA VAL A 217 -7.68 -3.58 -9.92
C VAL A 217 -7.97 -5.00 -10.37
N LEU A 218 -7.79 -5.94 -9.47
CA LEU A 218 -8.00 -7.34 -9.74
C LEU A 218 -9.01 -7.92 -8.76
N LYS A 219 -9.72 -8.94 -9.18
CA LYS A 219 -10.69 -9.68 -8.36
C LYS A 219 -10.38 -11.17 -8.44
N LYS A 220 -10.49 -11.86 -7.32
CA LYS A 220 -10.45 -13.31 -7.28
C LYS A 220 -11.89 -13.83 -7.47
N TYR A 221 -12.08 -14.66 -8.47
CA TYR A 221 -13.33 -15.38 -8.71
C TYR A 221 -13.19 -16.77 -8.10
N VAL A 222 -14.15 -17.16 -7.30
CA VAL A 222 -14.24 -18.49 -6.69
C VAL A 222 -15.02 -19.40 -7.64
#